data_d8d7669cf9a2dc357627fa37ab4cd957
#
_entry.id   d8d7669cf9a2dc357627fa37ab4cd957
#
_cell.length_a   1.000
_cell.length_b   1.000
_cell.length_c   1.000
_cell.angle_alpha   90.00
_cell.angle_beta   90.00
_cell.angle_gamma   90.00
#
_symmetry.space_group_name_H-M   'P 1'
#
loop_
_entity.id
_entity.type
_entity.pdbx_description
1 polymer ?
#
loop_
_entity_poly.entity_id
_entity_poly.type
_entity_poly.pdbx_seq_one_letter_code
_entity_poly.pdbx_strand_id
1 'polypeptide(L)'
;MRLADLDLSDLRFRTSEQVFNELEQACSANPDLATFEVIGHSEAGRPIAGVTLGYGPRTVTLVAGAHADEPVGPETLRTFIIESLAARDWGASDGGFAELFERFTFKMVPHVNPDAEAVNQPWIRAWPDLRAFLRYRLREKPGRDIEFGYPVMRSENRAVSRFLFGYAPIALHASLHGMAFSEGSLLLIERHWAEAFPERLAALQRGHLEAAKSVARLEPHDQDRSGDKGFRYLGPGFWSTPEGTAMQAYFLREGDAETAAKFFLSSMELARIAGYDAERKAAPLCLVTELPLWLVRRDPANPPGAPLNFQAFRDVLPGLTLAAQQDVLTEEKMDEARARFGLEPIDLHTAVRLHLHALDLGLAAVS
;
A
#
# COMPACT_ATOMS: atom_id res chain seq x y z
N MET A 1 -21.92 -2.03 8.17
CA MET A 1 -20.81 -3.00 8.02
C MET A 1 -19.54 -2.25 7.63
N ARG A 2 -18.39 -2.66 8.11
CA ARG A 2 -17.08 -2.05 7.79
C ARG A 2 -16.26 -3.02 6.95
N LEU A 3 -15.35 -2.53 6.13
CA LEU A 3 -14.42 -3.37 5.36
C LEU A 3 -13.59 -4.28 6.27
N ALA A 4 -13.23 -3.80 7.46
CA ALA A 4 -12.50 -4.60 8.46
C ALA A 4 -13.28 -5.79 9.02
N ASP A 5 -14.59 -5.89 8.76
CA ASP A 5 -15.46 -6.99 9.19
C ASP A 5 -15.60 -8.09 8.12
N LEU A 6 -14.96 -7.95 6.94
CA LEU A 6 -14.93 -8.96 5.87
C LEU A 6 -14.34 -10.28 6.36
N ASP A 7 -14.74 -11.39 5.71
CA ASP A 7 -14.17 -12.70 5.97
C ASP A 7 -12.71 -12.75 5.50
N LEU A 8 -11.82 -13.13 6.38
CA LEU A 8 -10.38 -13.25 6.14
C LEU A 8 -9.90 -14.71 6.20
N SER A 9 -10.80 -15.67 6.09
CA SER A 9 -10.45 -17.10 6.24
C SER A 9 -9.60 -17.66 5.10
N ASP A 10 -9.68 -17.10 3.87
CA ASP A 10 -8.90 -17.54 2.70
C ASP A 10 -7.77 -16.53 2.35
N LEU A 11 -6.96 -16.17 3.34
CA LEU A 11 -5.80 -15.31 3.11
C LEU A 11 -4.54 -16.11 2.82
N ARG A 12 -3.88 -15.80 1.72
CA ARG A 12 -2.54 -16.25 1.34
C ARG A 12 -1.99 -15.34 0.26
N PHE A 13 -0.69 -15.28 0.12
CA PHE A 13 -0.11 -14.60 -1.03
C PHE A 13 -0.34 -15.40 -2.31
N ARG A 14 -0.95 -14.74 -3.29
CA ARG A 14 -1.26 -15.28 -4.61
C ARG A 14 -0.37 -14.63 -5.67
N THR A 15 -0.21 -15.31 -6.79
CA THR A 15 0.40 -14.69 -7.97
C THR A 15 -0.58 -13.71 -8.61
N SER A 16 -0.05 -12.74 -9.37
CA SER A 16 -0.89 -11.81 -10.15
C SER A 16 -1.83 -12.52 -11.11
N GLU A 17 -1.42 -13.66 -11.69
CA GLU A 17 -2.26 -14.49 -12.54
C GLU A 17 -3.40 -15.16 -11.76
N GLN A 18 -3.14 -15.68 -10.56
CA GLN A 18 -4.19 -16.25 -9.70
C GLN A 18 -5.22 -15.19 -9.31
N VAL A 19 -4.77 -14.02 -8.88
CA VAL A 19 -5.66 -12.90 -8.54
C VAL A 19 -6.48 -12.48 -9.75
N PHE A 20 -5.86 -12.37 -10.94
CA PHE A 20 -6.53 -12.04 -12.19
C PHE A 20 -7.71 -13.00 -12.46
N ASN A 21 -7.45 -14.30 -12.42
CA ASN A 21 -8.46 -15.33 -12.72
C ASN A 21 -9.60 -15.35 -11.67
N GLU A 22 -9.27 -15.21 -10.40
CA GLU A 22 -10.27 -15.18 -9.32
C GLU A 22 -11.18 -13.94 -9.44
N LEU A 23 -10.62 -12.77 -9.76
CA LEU A 23 -11.39 -11.54 -9.95
C LEU A 23 -12.28 -11.58 -11.21
N GLU A 24 -11.77 -12.10 -12.32
CA GLU A 24 -12.55 -12.28 -13.54
C GLU A 24 -13.78 -13.17 -13.28
N GLN A 25 -13.57 -14.28 -12.57
CA GLN A 25 -14.65 -15.19 -12.18
C GLN A 25 -15.67 -14.53 -11.24
N ALA A 26 -15.19 -13.86 -10.18
CA ALA A 26 -16.05 -13.22 -9.19
C ALA A 26 -16.90 -12.09 -9.80
N CYS A 27 -16.31 -11.24 -10.65
CA CYS A 27 -17.02 -10.17 -11.33
C CYS A 27 -18.02 -10.72 -12.35
N SER A 28 -17.65 -11.76 -13.12
CA SER A 28 -18.56 -12.42 -14.08
C SER A 28 -19.77 -13.04 -13.41
N ALA A 29 -19.65 -13.50 -12.18
CA ALA A 29 -20.76 -14.01 -11.38
C ALA A 29 -21.66 -12.90 -10.78
N ASN A 30 -21.23 -11.63 -10.80
CA ASN A 30 -21.92 -10.49 -10.22
C ASN A 30 -21.96 -9.28 -11.19
N PRO A 31 -22.48 -9.45 -12.44
CA PRO A 31 -22.39 -8.43 -13.49
C PRO A 31 -23.22 -7.18 -13.23
N ASP A 32 -24.17 -7.24 -12.31
CA ASP A 32 -25.01 -6.13 -11.85
C ASP A 32 -24.26 -5.16 -10.91
N LEU A 33 -23.17 -5.60 -10.30
CA LEU A 33 -22.45 -4.86 -9.27
C LEU A 33 -20.98 -4.63 -9.61
N ALA A 34 -20.37 -5.53 -10.38
CA ALA A 34 -18.94 -5.50 -10.67
C ALA A 34 -18.65 -5.68 -12.16
N THR A 35 -17.63 -4.95 -12.63
CA THR A 35 -17.07 -5.11 -13.98
C THR A 35 -15.59 -5.39 -13.87
N PHE A 36 -15.14 -6.43 -14.56
CA PHE A 36 -13.74 -6.79 -14.75
C PHE A 36 -13.27 -6.38 -16.14
N GLU A 37 -12.09 -5.79 -16.26
CA GLU A 37 -11.50 -5.43 -17.55
C GLU A 37 -9.97 -5.58 -17.55
N VAL A 38 -9.40 -5.94 -18.69
CA VAL A 38 -7.96 -5.84 -18.94
C VAL A 38 -7.67 -4.40 -19.33
N ILE A 39 -7.16 -3.61 -18.37
CA ILE A 39 -6.93 -2.16 -18.56
C ILE A 39 -5.67 -1.86 -19.39
N GLY A 40 -4.81 -2.85 -19.57
CA GLY A 40 -3.57 -2.77 -20.33
C GLY A 40 -2.65 -3.94 -20.06
N HIS A 41 -1.40 -3.80 -20.50
CA HIS A 41 -0.37 -4.82 -20.32
C HIS A 41 0.91 -4.19 -19.78
N SER A 42 1.65 -4.95 -18.98
CA SER A 42 2.98 -4.58 -18.50
C SER A 42 4.01 -4.53 -19.64
N GLU A 43 5.22 -4.07 -19.35
CA GLU A 43 6.31 -4.05 -20.34
C GLU A 43 6.65 -5.44 -20.88
N ALA A 44 6.50 -6.51 -20.09
CA ALA A 44 6.68 -7.90 -20.51
C ALA A 44 5.41 -8.53 -21.11
N GLY A 45 4.34 -7.77 -21.29
CA GLY A 45 3.09 -8.24 -21.92
C GLY A 45 2.11 -8.95 -20.99
N ARG A 46 2.30 -8.92 -19.66
CA ARG A 46 1.34 -9.49 -18.71
C ARG A 46 0.11 -8.60 -18.58
N PRO A 47 -1.12 -9.16 -18.56
CA PRO A 47 -2.32 -8.36 -18.44
C PRO A 47 -2.39 -7.70 -17.05
N ILE A 48 -2.94 -6.49 -17.02
CA ILE A 48 -3.22 -5.74 -15.80
C ILE A 48 -4.73 -5.70 -15.62
N ALA A 49 -5.21 -6.23 -14.50
CA ALA A 49 -6.63 -6.27 -14.17
C ALA A 49 -7.09 -4.95 -13.55
N GLY A 50 -8.23 -4.44 -14.01
CA GLY A 50 -8.99 -3.39 -13.38
C GLY A 50 -10.38 -3.90 -12.98
N VAL A 51 -10.85 -3.51 -11.80
CA VAL A 51 -12.19 -3.83 -11.30
C VAL A 51 -12.93 -2.54 -10.98
N THR A 52 -14.14 -2.42 -11.51
CA THR A 52 -15.11 -1.41 -11.06
C THR A 52 -16.17 -2.10 -10.23
N LEU A 53 -16.43 -1.61 -9.00
CA LEU A 53 -17.36 -2.20 -8.04
C LEU A 53 -18.27 -1.12 -7.47
N GLY A 54 -19.61 -1.37 -7.51
CA GLY A 54 -20.62 -0.41 -7.07
C GLY A 54 -21.02 0.60 -8.15
N TYR A 55 -21.99 1.45 -7.83
CA TYR A 55 -22.61 2.39 -8.77
C TYR A 55 -22.90 3.77 -8.16
N GLY A 56 -22.34 4.05 -7.01
CA GLY A 56 -22.51 5.33 -6.30
C GLY A 56 -21.89 6.51 -7.04
N PRO A 57 -22.36 7.73 -6.79
CA PRO A 57 -21.93 8.93 -7.51
C PRO A 57 -20.53 9.40 -7.15
N ARG A 58 -19.90 8.83 -6.12
CA ARG A 58 -18.58 9.24 -5.62
C ARG A 58 -17.54 8.19 -5.96
N THR A 59 -16.51 8.58 -6.69
CA THR A 59 -15.44 7.66 -7.09
C THR A 59 -14.41 7.49 -5.99
N VAL A 60 -14.07 6.24 -5.70
CA VAL A 60 -12.93 5.82 -4.87
C VAL A 60 -11.97 5.03 -5.74
N THR A 61 -10.71 5.38 -5.74
CA THR A 61 -9.67 4.70 -6.53
C THR A 61 -8.66 4.04 -5.61
N LEU A 62 -8.40 2.74 -5.82
CA LEU A 62 -7.51 1.95 -4.98
C LEU A 62 -6.49 1.21 -5.84
N VAL A 63 -5.24 1.24 -5.44
CA VAL A 63 -4.13 0.53 -6.10
C VAL A 63 -3.30 -0.26 -5.11
N ALA A 64 -2.68 -1.33 -5.59
CA ALA A 64 -1.70 -2.09 -4.85
C ALA A 64 -0.66 -2.73 -5.79
N GLY A 65 0.45 -3.20 -5.24
CA GLY A 65 1.49 -3.86 -6.02
C GLY A 65 2.26 -2.93 -6.96
N ALA A 66 2.27 -1.63 -6.70
CA ALA A 66 3.19 -0.69 -7.35
C ALA A 66 4.64 -1.06 -7.01
N HIS A 67 4.89 -1.39 -5.74
CA HIS A 67 6.10 -2.06 -5.30
C HIS A 67 5.79 -3.55 -5.14
N ALA A 68 6.30 -4.35 -6.05
CA ALA A 68 5.95 -5.76 -6.17
C ALA A 68 6.56 -6.66 -5.09
N ASP A 69 7.40 -6.12 -4.24
CA ASP A 69 7.91 -6.75 -3.01
C ASP A 69 7.03 -6.49 -1.78
N GLU A 70 5.78 -6.00 -2.00
CA GLU A 70 4.79 -5.64 -0.97
C GLU A 70 3.45 -6.38 -1.23
N PRO A 71 3.38 -7.71 -1.04
CA PRO A 71 2.25 -8.52 -1.50
C PRO A 71 0.97 -8.39 -0.65
N VAL A 72 1.01 -7.72 0.52
CA VAL A 72 -0.17 -7.57 1.39
C VAL A 72 -1.26 -6.71 0.73
N GLY A 73 -0.85 -5.61 0.06
CA GLY A 73 -1.80 -4.72 -0.63
C GLY A 73 -2.63 -5.43 -1.71
N PRO A 74 -2.00 -6.17 -2.64
CA PRO A 74 -2.69 -7.01 -3.62
C PRO A 74 -3.70 -7.98 -3.00
N GLU A 75 -3.31 -8.71 -1.96
CA GLU A 75 -4.21 -9.64 -1.26
C GLU A 75 -5.34 -8.90 -0.55
N THR A 76 -5.09 -7.70 -0.01
CA THR A 76 -6.13 -6.85 0.58
C THR A 76 -7.18 -6.45 -0.45
N LEU A 77 -6.78 -5.97 -1.63
CA LEU A 77 -7.73 -5.55 -2.66
C LEU A 77 -8.49 -6.75 -3.25
N ARG A 78 -7.81 -7.88 -3.46
CA ARG A 78 -8.48 -9.13 -3.85
C ARG A 78 -9.56 -9.50 -2.84
N THR A 79 -9.22 -9.54 -1.56
CA THR A 79 -10.15 -9.87 -0.47
C THR A 79 -11.31 -8.87 -0.41
N PHE A 80 -11.03 -7.58 -0.50
CA PHE A 80 -12.08 -6.57 -0.54
C PHE A 80 -13.08 -6.85 -1.66
N ILE A 81 -12.61 -7.11 -2.88
CA ILE A 81 -13.50 -7.33 -4.03
C ILE A 81 -14.33 -8.60 -3.84
N ILE A 82 -13.67 -9.73 -3.58
CA ILE A 82 -14.34 -11.05 -3.54
C ILE A 82 -15.28 -11.16 -2.37
N GLU A 83 -14.82 -10.81 -1.16
CA GLU A 83 -15.61 -10.98 0.06
C GLU A 83 -16.77 -9.99 0.14
N SER A 84 -16.60 -8.77 -0.39
CA SER A 84 -17.73 -7.83 -0.45
C SER A 84 -18.79 -8.22 -1.47
N LEU A 85 -18.41 -8.87 -2.59
CA LEU A 85 -19.36 -9.46 -3.52
C LEU A 85 -20.10 -10.66 -2.91
N ALA A 86 -19.40 -11.52 -2.17
CA ALA A 86 -19.99 -12.64 -1.45
C ALA A 86 -20.95 -12.18 -0.33
N ALA A 87 -20.60 -11.10 0.35
CA ALA A 87 -21.37 -10.53 1.47
C ALA A 87 -22.42 -9.48 1.06
N ARG A 88 -22.63 -9.25 -0.24
CA ARG A 88 -23.51 -8.15 -0.72
C ARG A 88 -24.90 -8.15 -0.14
N ASP A 89 -25.46 -9.35 0.12
CA ASP A 89 -26.81 -9.54 0.64
C ASP A 89 -26.85 -9.63 2.18
N TRP A 90 -25.69 -9.60 2.87
CA TRP A 90 -25.61 -9.66 4.33
C TRP A 90 -25.98 -8.31 4.95
N GLY A 91 -26.90 -8.32 5.90
CA GLY A 91 -27.26 -7.14 6.65
C GLY A 91 -28.13 -6.14 5.89
N ALA A 92 -28.93 -6.61 4.93
CA ALA A 92 -29.87 -5.76 4.19
C ALA A 92 -30.81 -4.96 5.10
N SER A 93 -31.06 -5.42 6.35
CA SER A 93 -31.78 -4.68 7.40
C SER A 93 -30.97 -3.54 8.04
N ASP A 94 -29.65 -3.57 7.99
CA ASP A 94 -28.74 -2.65 8.69
C ASP A 94 -27.80 -1.86 7.74
N GLY A 95 -28.18 -1.74 6.45
CA GLY A 95 -27.44 -0.95 5.46
C GLY A 95 -26.26 -1.67 4.78
N GLY A 96 -25.65 -2.68 5.34
CA GLY A 96 -24.64 -3.59 4.75
C GLY A 96 -23.65 -3.01 3.74
N PHE A 97 -23.12 -3.83 2.85
CA PHE A 97 -22.30 -3.39 1.71
C PHE A 97 -23.12 -2.73 0.59
N ALA A 98 -24.45 -3.00 0.51
CA ALA A 98 -25.31 -2.35 -0.44
C ALA A 98 -25.27 -0.83 -0.31
N GLU A 99 -25.38 -0.29 0.90
CA GLU A 99 -25.25 1.16 1.14
C GLU A 99 -23.90 1.72 0.73
N LEU A 100 -22.82 0.98 0.93
CA LEU A 100 -21.49 1.38 0.51
C LEU A 100 -21.41 1.51 -1.02
N PHE A 101 -21.98 0.56 -1.76
CA PHE A 101 -21.99 0.55 -3.22
C PHE A 101 -22.97 1.54 -3.84
N GLU A 102 -24.02 1.91 -3.12
CA GLU A 102 -24.91 3.02 -3.49
C GLU A 102 -24.26 4.39 -3.32
N ARG A 103 -23.33 4.52 -2.38
CA ARG A 103 -22.61 5.76 -2.10
C ARG A 103 -21.36 5.95 -2.94
N PHE A 104 -20.67 4.85 -3.27
CA PHE A 104 -19.38 4.88 -3.93
C PHE A 104 -19.32 3.94 -5.14
N THR A 105 -18.56 4.36 -6.14
CA THR A 105 -18.04 3.51 -7.20
C THR A 105 -16.54 3.34 -6.95
N PHE A 106 -16.11 2.11 -6.71
CA PHE A 106 -14.71 1.76 -6.50
C PHE A 106 -14.07 1.36 -7.82
N LYS A 107 -12.92 1.94 -8.13
CA LYS A 107 -12.04 1.53 -9.23
C LYS A 107 -10.73 1.01 -8.64
N MET A 108 -10.43 -0.25 -8.87
CA MET A 108 -9.37 -0.97 -8.16
C MET A 108 -8.40 -1.64 -9.13
N VAL A 109 -7.11 -1.53 -8.85
CA VAL A 109 -6.03 -2.23 -9.58
C VAL A 109 -5.18 -2.99 -8.56
N PRO A 110 -5.43 -4.29 -8.35
CA PRO A 110 -4.74 -5.07 -7.32
C PRO A 110 -3.24 -5.29 -7.57
N HIS A 111 -2.83 -5.45 -8.85
CA HIS A 111 -1.43 -5.63 -9.23
C HIS A 111 -1.03 -4.65 -10.32
N VAL A 112 -0.43 -3.53 -9.92
CA VAL A 112 0.05 -2.51 -10.86
C VAL A 112 1.29 -3.00 -11.61
N ASN A 113 2.18 -3.77 -10.97
CA ASN A 113 3.46 -4.23 -11.50
C ASN A 113 3.59 -5.77 -11.52
N PRO A 114 2.85 -6.46 -12.41
CA PRO A 114 2.87 -7.92 -12.46
C PRO A 114 4.22 -8.52 -12.92
N ASP A 115 5.07 -7.73 -13.61
CA ASP A 115 6.39 -8.18 -14.04
C ASP A 115 7.35 -8.32 -12.85
N ALA A 116 7.42 -7.30 -12.02
CA ALA A 116 8.26 -7.34 -10.83
C ALA A 116 7.71 -8.28 -9.76
N GLU A 117 6.38 -8.48 -9.70
CA GLU A 117 5.75 -9.49 -8.85
C GLU A 117 6.23 -10.90 -9.23
N ALA A 118 6.26 -11.24 -10.52
CA ALA A 118 6.74 -12.54 -10.98
C ALA A 118 8.20 -12.81 -10.59
N VAL A 119 9.05 -11.77 -10.51
CA VAL A 119 10.44 -11.89 -10.05
C VAL A 119 10.52 -12.12 -8.54
N ASN A 120 9.58 -11.59 -7.76
CA ASN A 120 9.51 -11.74 -6.31
C ASN A 120 8.87 -13.06 -5.85
N GLN A 121 8.25 -13.84 -6.74
CA GLN A 121 7.57 -15.10 -6.43
C GLN A 121 8.42 -16.12 -5.65
N PRO A 122 9.74 -16.26 -5.86
CA PRO A 122 10.53 -17.23 -5.09
C PRO A 122 10.44 -17.04 -3.58
N TRP A 123 10.43 -15.81 -3.07
CA TRP A 123 10.28 -15.57 -1.63
C TRP A 123 8.82 -15.43 -1.21
N ILE A 124 7.93 -14.88 -2.06
CA ILE A 124 6.51 -14.74 -1.74
C ILE A 124 5.89 -16.11 -1.48
N ARG A 125 6.19 -17.12 -2.30
CA ARG A 125 5.72 -18.51 -2.10
C ARG A 125 6.34 -19.19 -0.89
N ALA A 126 7.53 -18.78 -0.49
CA ALA A 126 8.21 -19.30 0.70
C ALA A 126 7.84 -18.55 1.99
N TRP A 127 6.95 -17.54 1.92
CA TRP A 127 6.54 -16.79 3.10
C TRP A 127 6.04 -17.72 4.22
N PRO A 128 6.48 -17.53 5.47
CA PRO A 128 7.33 -16.46 6.01
C PRO A 128 8.82 -16.84 6.18
N ASP A 129 9.47 -17.38 5.19
CA ASP A 129 10.90 -17.72 5.25
C ASP A 129 11.77 -16.44 5.09
N LEU A 130 12.42 -16.02 6.18
CA LEU A 130 13.29 -14.84 6.21
C LEU A 130 14.50 -14.97 5.29
N ARG A 131 15.08 -16.19 5.15
CA ARG A 131 16.22 -16.42 4.26
C ARG A 131 15.83 -16.24 2.81
N ALA A 132 14.69 -16.82 2.41
CA ALA A 132 14.15 -16.66 1.07
C ALA A 132 13.85 -15.18 0.77
N PHE A 133 13.27 -14.46 1.74
CA PHE A 133 13.01 -13.02 1.63
C PHE A 133 14.31 -12.24 1.42
N LEU A 134 15.32 -12.41 2.27
CA LEU A 134 16.60 -11.71 2.14
C LEU A 134 17.33 -12.05 0.83
N ARG A 135 17.19 -13.28 0.35
CA ARG A 135 17.89 -13.77 -0.86
C ARG A 135 17.26 -13.28 -2.15
N TYR A 136 15.94 -13.32 -2.25
CA TYR A 136 15.22 -13.19 -3.53
C TYR A 136 14.40 -11.91 -3.66
N ARG A 137 14.24 -11.14 -2.58
CA ARG A 137 13.50 -9.90 -2.64
C ARG A 137 14.17 -8.92 -3.61
N LEU A 138 13.40 -8.48 -4.59
CA LEU A 138 13.79 -7.44 -5.54
C LEU A 138 12.92 -6.20 -5.36
N ARG A 139 13.56 -5.09 -5.00
CA ARG A 139 13.01 -3.73 -5.08
C ARG A 139 13.49 -3.08 -6.36
N GLU A 140 12.61 -2.55 -7.17
CA GLU A 140 13.01 -1.79 -8.36
C GLU A 140 13.80 -0.54 -7.96
N LYS A 141 14.76 -0.17 -8.80
CA LYS A 141 15.59 1.02 -8.54
C LYS A 141 14.75 2.30 -8.69
N PRO A 142 15.11 3.36 -7.98
CA PRO A 142 14.56 4.69 -8.24
C PRO A 142 14.60 5.03 -9.74
N GLY A 143 13.54 5.67 -10.25
CA GLY A 143 13.40 5.96 -11.68
C GLY A 143 12.78 4.82 -12.51
N ARG A 144 12.66 3.61 -11.96
CA ARG A 144 11.77 2.54 -12.43
C ARG A 144 10.49 2.46 -11.60
N ASP A 145 10.44 3.21 -10.53
CA ASP A 145 9.35 3.27 -9.59
C ASP A 145 8.07 3.78 -10.26
N ILE A 146 7.00 2.99 -10.18
CA ILE A 146 5.72 3.31 -10.80
C ILE A 146 5.03 4.49 -10.10
N GLU A 147 5.33 4.73 -8.82
CA GLU A 147 4.73 5.82 -8.04
C GLU A 147 5.15 7.23 -8.52
N PHE A 148 6.26 7.35 -9.25
CA PHE A 148 6.80 8.63 -9.72
C PHE A 148 6.99 8.69 -11.25
N GLY A 149 6.46 7.76 -12.00
CA GLY A 149 6.68 7.66 -13.45
C GLY A 149 5.93 8.69 -14.31
N TYR A 150 5.27 9.67 -13.73
CA TYR A 150 4.42 10.62 -14.46
C TYR A 150 5.17 11.91 -14.80
N PRO A 151 5.04 12.48 -16.03
CA PRO A 151 4.26 12.03 -17.18
C PRO A 151 5.01 11.09 -18.15
N VAL A 152 6.28 10.75 -17.88
CA VAL A 152 7.07 9.81 -18.71
C VAL A 152 6.74 8.39 -18.25
N MET A 153 5.59 7.89 -18.71
CA MET A 153 4.94 6.72 -18.16
C MET A 153 5.41 5.43 -18.83
N ARG A 154 5.69 4.43 -18.01
CA ARG A 154 5.71 3.01 -18.41
C ARG A 154 4.31 2.57 -18.89
N SER A 155 4.22 1.41 -19.52
CA SER A 155 2.92 0.83 -19.94
C SER A 155 1.96 0.68 -18.77
N GLU A 156 2.47 0.24 -17.61
CA GLU A 156 1.72 0.08 -16.37
C GLU A 156 1.12 1.41 -15.89
N ASN A 157 1.93 2.47 -15.80
CA ASN A 157 1.46 3.80 -15.41
C ASN A 157 0.36 4.31 -16.35
N ARG A 158 0.53 4.11 -17.68
CA ARG A 158 -0.48 4.52 -18.68
C ARG A 158 -1.80 3.78 -18.52
N ALA A 159 -1.74 2.48 -18.28
CA ALA A 159 -2.92 1.65 -18.07
C ALA A 159 -3.68 2.10 -16.82
N VAL A 160 -2.96 2.19 -15.68
CA VAL A 160 -3.51 2.58 -14.39
C VAL A 160 -4.09 3.99 -14.41
N SER A 161 -3.33 4.99 -14.91
CA SER A 161 -3.81 6.38 -14.93
C SER A 161 -5.04 6.56 -15.82
N ARG A 162 -5.10 5.90 -16.97
CA ARG A 162 -6.27 5.92 -17.85
C ARG A 162 -7.50 5.33 -17.18
N PHE A 163 -7.34 4.22 -16.48
CA PHE A 163 -8.44 3.52 -15.81
C PHE A 163 -8.92 4.29 -14.57
N LEU A 164 -8.01 4.80 -13.73
CA LEU A 164 -8.38 5.40 -12.45
C LEU A 164 -8.76 6.88 -12.55
N PHE A 165 -8.03 7.64 -13.37
CA PHE A 165 -8.09 9.12 -13.33
C PHE A 165 -8.89 9.74 -14.46
N GLY A 166 -9.51 8.93 -15.31
CA GLY A 166 -10.44 9.39 -16.34
C GLY A 166 -11.82 9.82 -15.82
N TYR A 167 -12.10 9.70 -14.54
CA TYR A 167 -13.44 9.84 -13.93
C TYR A 167 -13.39 10.73 -12.68
N ALA A 168 -13.21 12.03 -12.89
CA ALA A 168 -13.35 13.00 -11.82
C ALA A 168 -14.85 13.31 -11.53
N PRO A 169 -15.21 13.71 -10.29
CA PRO A 169 -14.34 13.89 -9.14
C PRO A 169 -14.03 12.59 -8.39
N ILE A 170 -12.84 12.51 -7.80
CA ILE A 170 -12.43 11.42 -6.91
C ILE A 170 -12.60 11.87 -5.46
N ALA A 171 -13.25 11.05 -4.64
CA ALA A 171 -13.40 11.34 -3.21
C ALA A 171 -12.18 10.87 -2.40
N LEU A 172 -11.68 9.67 -2.71
CA LEU A 172 -10.56 9.02 -2.05
C LEU A 172 -9.68 8.32 -3.09
N HIS A 173 -8.38 8.51 -3.02
CA HIS A 173 -7.39 7.66 -3.67
C HIS A 173 -6.51 7.01 -2.61
N ALA A 174 -6.33 5.68 -2.67
CA ALA A 174 -5.44 4.99 -1.76
C ALA A 174 -4.49 4.05 -2.51
N SER A 175 -3.20 4.12 -2.16
CA SER A 175 -2.17 3.16 -2.59
C SER A 175 -1.77 2.30 -1.40
N LEU A 176 -1.94 0.98 -1.53
CA LEU A 176 -1.68 0.03 -0.46
C LEU A 176 -0.25 -0.50 -0.57
N HIS A 177 0.58 -0.07 0.36
CA HIS A 177 1.99 -0.38 0.42
C HIS A 177 2.38 -1.13 1.70
N GLY A 178 3.63 -1.57 1.72
CA GLY A 178 4.26 -2.18 2.87
C GLY A 178 5.72 -1.82 3.00
N MET A 179 6.26 -2.03 4.17
CA MET A 179 7.68 -1.90 4.47
C MET A 179 8.31 -3.27 4.65
N ALA A 180 9.51 -3.50 4.11
CA ALA A 180 10.20 -4.77 4.31
C ALA A 180 10.36 -5.10 5.79
N PHE A 181 10.85 -4.13 6.57
CA PHE A 181 11.06 -4.21 8.00
C PHE A 181 10.65 -2.90 8.66
N SER A 182 9.97 -2.96 9.81
CA SER A 182 9.66 -1.79 10.62
C SER A 182 9.24 -2.20 12.03
N GLU A 183 9.37 -1.28 12.99
CA GLU A 183 8.84 -1.41 14.34
C GLU A 183 7.36 -1.01 14.44
N GLY A 184 6.82 -0.35 13.42
CA GLY A 184 5.48 0.20 13.48
C GLY A 184 4.83 0.43 12.13
N SER A 185 3.62 0.96 12.16
CA SER A 185 2.82 1.34 10.99
C SER A 185 2.94 2.83 10.69
N LEU A 186 2.73 3.18 9.43
CA LEU A 186 2.81 4.54 8.91
C LEU A 186 1.69 4.76 7.89
N LEU A 187 1.10 5.95 7.90
CA LEU A 187 0.29 6.45 6.80
C LEU A 187 0.94 7.71 6.19
N LEU A 188 0.91 7.78 4.86
CA LEU A 188 1.28 9.01 4.14
C LEU A 188 -0.01 9.66 3.62
N ILE A 189 -0.15 10.96 3.84
CA ILE A 189 -1.31 11.73 3.42
C ILE A 189 -0.85 12.86 2.50
N GLU A 190 -1.58 13.11 1.42
CA GLU A 190 -1.30 14.25 0.55
C GLU A 190 -1.51 15.55 1.33
N ARG A 191 -0.51 16.44 1.29
CA ARG A 191 -0.41 17.60 2.19
C ARG A 191 -1.54 18.61 2.06
N HIS A 192 -2.01 18.87 0.83
CA HIS A 192 -3.06 19.89 0.60
C HIS A 192 -4.38 19.46 1.26
N TRP A 193 -4.71 18.16 1.24
CA TRP A 193 -5.87 17.66 1.96
C TRP A 193 -5.65 17.75 3.48
N ALA A 194 -4.47 17.40 3.96
CA ALA A 194 -4.12 17.47 5.38
C ALA A 194 -4.23 18.92 5.92
N GLU A 195 -3.75 19.90 5.14
CA GLU A 195 -3.84 21.32 5.47
C GLU A 195 -5.28 21.87 5.42
N ALA A 196 -6.08 21.40 4.46
CA ALA A 196 -7.47 21.83 4.28
C ALA A 196 -8.44 21.25 5.32
N PHE A 197 -8.15 20.05 5.85
CA PHE A 197 -9.04 19.30 6.74
C PHE A 197 -8.36 18.80 8.02
N PRO A 198 -7.79 19.70 8.86
CA PRO A 198 -6.98 19.30 10.02
C PRO A 198 -7.77 18.48 11.05
N GLU A 199 -9.06 18.75 11.24
CA GLU A 199 -9.90 18.00 12.19
C GLU A 199 -10.19 16.58 11.70
N ARG A 200 -10.41 16.40 10.37
CA ARG A 200 -10.59 15.07 9.77
C ARG A 200 -9.28 14.29 9.81
N LEU A 201 -8.15 14.94 9.53
CA LEU A 201 -6.83 14.35 9.70
C LEU A 201 -6.63 13.84 11.13
N ALA A 202 -6.93 14.66 12.14
CA ALA A 202 -6.80 14.27 13.54
C ALA A 202 -7.70 13.08 13.91
N ALA A 203 -8.90 12.99 13.35
CA ALA A 203 -9.80 11.84 13.55
C ALA A 203 -9.24 10.57 12.90
N LEU A 204 -8.73 10.67 11.66
CA LEU A 204 -8.10 9.57 10.94
C LEU A 204 -6.85 9.07 11.69
N GLN A 205 -6.03 9.99 12.21
CA GLN A 205 -4.84 9.67 13.01
C GLN A 205 -5.21 8.86 14.27
N ARG A 206 -6.16 9.35 15.07
CA ARG A 206 -6.59 8.64 16.27
C ARG A 206 -7.11 7.24 15.95
N GLY A 207 -7.98 7.12 14.94
CA GLY A 207 -8.55 5.83 14.54
C GLY A 207 -7.48 4.83 14.05
N HIS A 208 -6.52 5.30 13.26
CA HIS A 208 -5.44 4.43 12.77
C HIS A 208 -4.52 3.97 13.90
N LEU A 209 -4.09 4.87 14.78
CA LEU A 209 -3.23 4.51 15.90
C LEU A 209 -3.92 3.54 16.86
N GLU A 210 -5.21 3.73 17.13
CA GLU A 210 -5.99 2.80 17.93
C GLU A 210 -6.09 1.42 17.27
N ALA A 211 -6.39 1.36 15.97
CA ALA A 211 -6.45 0.11 15.21
C ALA A 211 -5.09 -0.59 15.17
N ALA A 212 -4.00 0.12 14.87
CA ALA A 212 -2.66 -0.41 14.83
C ALA A 212 -2.25 -1.03 16.18
N LYS A 213 -2.55 -0.34 17.27
CA LYS A 213 -2.24 -0.82 18.62
C LYS A 213 -3.11 -2.00 19.04
N SER A 214 -4.43 -1.94 18.81
CA SER A 214 -5.37 -2.98 19.27
C SER A 214 -5.31 -4.25 18.44
N VAL A 215 -5.15 -4.14 17.11
CA VAL A 215 -5.16 -5.27 16.19
C VAL A 215 -3.78 -5.93 16.05
N ALA A 216 -2.71 -5.13 15.99
CA ALA A 216 -1.38 -5.61 15.64
C ALA A 216 -0.29 -5.33 16.68
N ARG A 217 -0.61 -4.63 17.77
CA ARG A 217 0.38 -4.15 18.74
C ARG A 217 1.52 -3.36 18.07
N LEU A 218 1.18 -2.59 17.03
CA LEU A 218 2.13 -1.75 16.33
C LEU A 218 2.16 -0.37 16.98
N GLU A 219 3.37 0.15 17.13
CA GLU A 219 3.61 1.54 17.50
C GLU A 219 3.59 2.44 16.25
N PRO A 220 3.47 3.75 16.39
CA PRO A 220 3.71 4.67 15.28
C PRO A 220 5.12 4.52 14.73
N HIS A 221 5.28 4.47 13.41
CA HIS A 221 6.61 4.54 12.80
C HIS A 221 7.00 6.01 12.66
N ASP A 222 7.77 6.51 13.62
CA ASP A 222 8.20 7.92 13.72
C ASP A 222 9.66 8.14 13.34
N GLN A 223 10.24 7.23 12.56
CA GLN A 223 11.57 7.46 12.03
C GLN A 223 11.59 8.74 11.19
N ASP A 224 12.52 9.63 11.48
CA ASP A 224 12.65 10.90 10.78
C ASP A 224 12.84 10.68 9.27
N ARG A 225 11.87 11.12 8.50
CA ARG A 225 11.87 11.13 7.04
C ARG A 225 11.96 12.55 6.50
N SER A 226 12.03 13.56 7.40
CA SER A 226 12.12 14.96 6.99
C SER A 226 13.48 15.26 6.35
N GLY A 227 13.50 16.22 5.48
CA GLY A 227 14.71 16.81 4.92
C GLY A 227 15.23 16.19 3.64
N ASP A 228 15.22 14.88 3.48
CA ASP A 228 15.90 14.24 2.34
C ASP A 228 15.06 14.19 1.07
N LYS A 229 13.80 13.76 1.17
CA LYS A 229 12.93 13.46 0.03
C LYS A 229 11.60 14.24 0.01
N GLY A 230 11.47 15.26 0.86
CA GLY A 230 10.28 16.13 0.88
C GLY A 230 9.11 15.60 1.71
N PHE A 231 9.32 14.60 2.54
CA PHE A 231 8.34 14.19 3.54
C PHE A 231 8.21 15.26 4.63
N ARG A 232 6.99 15.52 5.08
CA ARG A 232 6.72 16.42 6.22
C ARG A 232 6.02 15.64 7.32
N TYR A 233 6.45 15.85 8.56
CA TYR A 233 5.83 15.23 9.72
C TYR A 233 4.44 15.84 9.97
N LEU A 234 3.43 14.97 10.09
CA LEU A 234 2.03 15.36 10.36
C LEU A 234 1.56 14.90 11.74
N GLY A 235 2.34 14.10 12.42
CA GLY A 235 2.04 13.54 13.75
C GLY A 235 2.51 12.09 13.86
N PRO A 236 2.40 11.46 15.05
CA PRO A 236 2.85 10.09 15.27
C PRO A 236 2.32 9.11 14.23
N GLY A 237 3.23 8.42 13.50
CA GLY A 237 2.90 7.50 12.42
C GLY A 237 2.29 8.15 11.18
N PHE A 238 2.38 9.48 11.03
CA PHE A 238 1.79 10.20 9.89
C PHE A 238 2.75 11.19 9.29
N TRP A 239 2.95 11.09 7.96
CA TRP A 239 3.79 11.96 7.17
C TRP A 239 3.07 12.40 5.89
N SER A 240 3.49 13.51 5.29
CA SER A 240 3.01 13.84 3.96
C SER A 240 3.64 12.92 2.92
N THR A 241 2.90 12.68 1.81
CA THR A 241 3.52 12.08 0.61
C THR A 241 4.57 13.04 0.03
N PRO A 242 5.71 12.53 -0.47
CA PRO A 242 6.68 13.37 -1.15
C PRO A 242 6.14 13.84 -2.50
N GLU A 243 6.50 15.05 -2.89
CA GLU A 243 6.24 15.56 -4.24
C GLU A 243 7.34 15.10 -5.20
N GLY A 244 6.98 14.87 -6.46
CA GLY A 244 7.95 14.47 -7.48
C GLY A 244 9.11 15.46 -7.64
N THR A 245 8.83 16.76 -7.53
CA THR A 245 9.87 17.82 -7.57
C THR A 245 10.83 17.76 -6.39
N ALA A 246 10.36 17.35 -5.21
CA ALA A 246 11.23 17.16 -4.05
C ALA A 246 12.15 15.94 -4.24
N MET A 247 11.61 14.85 -4.79
CA MET A 247 12.40 13.67 -5.16
C MET A 247 13.43 14.00 -6.24
N GLN A 248 13.05 14.75 -7.25
CA GLN A 248 13.99 15.23 -8.28
C GLN A 248 15.14 16.05 -7.66
N ALA A 249 14.81 17.01 -6.81
CA ALA A 249 15.80 17.83 -6.14
C ALA A 249 16.74 16.99 -5.24
N TYR A 250 16.23 15.95 -4.58
CA TYR A 250 17.05 15.02 -3.80
C TYR A 250 18.09 14.34 -4.69
N PHE A 251 17.70 13.69 -5.78
CA PHE A 251 18.63 12.98 -6.66
C PHE A 251 19.64 13.92 -7.36
N LEU A 252 19.24 15.16 -7.67
CA LEU A 252 20.19 16.17 -8.17
C LEU A 252 21.27 16.50 -7.14
N ARG A 253 20.91 16.62 -5.86
CA ARG A 253 21.90 16.86 -4.77
C ARG A 253 22.85 15.67 -4.57
N GLU A 254 22.32 14.44 -4.75
CA GLU A 254 23.14 13.21 -4.72
C GLU A 254 24.02 13.02 -5.96
N GLY A 255 23.94 13.92 -6.96
CA GLY A 255 24.72 13.83 -8.20
C GLY A 255 24.16 12.84 -9.23
N ASP A 256 22.95 12.32 -9.03
CA ASP A 256 22.28 11.37 -9.93
C ASP A 256 21.25 12.10 -10.81
N ALA A 257 21.74 12.83 -11.83
CA ALA A 257 20.90 13.56 -12.76
C ALA A 257 20.04 12.65 -13.65
N GLU A 258 20.50 11.43 -13.94
CA GLU A 258 19.75 10.46 -14.74
C GLU A 258 18.49 10.01 -14.00
N THR A 259 18.62 9.64 -12.73
CA THR A 259 17.48 9.28 -11.89
C THR A 259 16.59 10.49 -11.64
N ALA A 260 17.15 11.67 -11.35
CA ALA A 260 16.38 12.91 -11.16
C ALA A 260 15.47 13.23 -12.33
N ALA A 261 15.94 13.02 -13.56
CA ALA A 261 15.16 13.27 -14.79
C ALA A 261 13.90 12.39 -14.95
N LYS A 262 13.74 11.38 -14.11
CA LYS A 262 12.57 10.47 -14.11
C LYS A 262 11.52 10.84 -13.07
N PHE A 263 11.81 11.78 -12.19
CA PHE A 263 10.87 12.25 -11.16
C PHE A 263 10.22 13.57 -11.55
N PHE A 264 8.91 13.53 -11.78
CA PHE A 264 8.09 14.71 -12.06
C PHE A 264 6.91 14.77 -11.08
N LEU A 265 5.80 14.10 -11.40
CA LEU A 265 4.66 13.99 -10.51
C LEU A 265 4.64 12.60 -9.85
N SER A 266 4.26 12.57 -8.59
CA SER A 266 3.88 11.31 -7.94
C SER A 266 2.47 10.87 -8.36
N SER A 267 2.16 9.59 -8.12
CA SER A 267 0.79 9.05 -8.28
C SER A 267 -0.22 9.85 -7.43
N MET A 268 0.17 10.25 -6.22
CA MET A 268 -0.66 11.03 -5.30
C MET A 268 -0.92 12.45 -5.81
N GLU A 269 0.09 13.11 -6.37
CA GLU A 269 -0.10 14.43 -7.02
C GLU A 269 -1.01 14.33 -8.24
N LEU A 270 -0.83 13.28 -9.06
CA LEU A 270 -1.69 13.04 -10.21
C LEU A 270 -3.14 12.77 -9.77
N ALA A 271 -3.35 11.95 -8.76
CA ALA A 271 -4.68 11.66 -8.20
C ALA A 271 -5.34 12.94 -7.65
N ARG A 272 -4.58 13.78 -6.95
CA ARG A 272 -5.05 15.08 -6.45
C ARG A 272 -5.49 16.01 -7.58
N ILE A 273 -4.70 16.11 -8.63
CA ILE A 273 -4.97 17.00 -9.77
C ILE A 273 -6.18 16.48 -10.57
N ALA A 274 -6.15 15.21 -10.94
CA ALA A 274 -7.19 14.61 -11.76
C ALA A 274 -8.52 14.43 -11.03
N GLY A 275 -8.46 14.19 -9.71
CA GLY A 275 -9.63 13.97 -8.87
C GLY A 275 -10.27 15.22 -8.28
N TYR A 276 -9.73 16.42 -8.59
CA TYR A 276 -10.23 17.67 -8.03
C TYR A 276 -11.70 17.90 -8.37
N ASP A 277 -12.51 18.11 -7.34
CA ASP A 277 -13.93 18.48 -7.47
C ASP A 277 -14.05 20.00 -7.60
N ALA A 278 -14.29 20.49 -8.81
CA ALA A 278 -14.42 21.91 -9.08
C ALA A 278 -15.68 22.55 -8.48
N GLU A 279 -16.76 21.78 -8.32
CA GLU A 279 -18.01 22.26 -7.72
C GLU A 279 -17.85 22.45 -6.21
N ARG A 280 -17.23 21.46 -5.54
CA ARG A 280 -16.98 21.50 -4.10
C ARG A 280 -15.67 22.25 -3.74
N LYS A 281 -14.87 22.59 -4.73
CA LYS A 281 -13.53 23.18 -4.57
C LYS A 281 -12.64 22.35 -3.63
N ALA A 282 -12.71 21.03 -3.76
CA ALA A 282 -12.05 20.10 -2.87
C ALA A 282 -11.15 19.12 -3.63
N ALA A 283 -9.95 18.91 -3.11
CA ALA A 283 -9.08 17.82 -3.53
C ALA A 283 -9.49 16.50 -2.88
N PRO A 284 -9.28 15.34 -3.54
CA PRO A 284 -9.49 14.04 -2.93
C PRO A 284 -8.58 13.84 -1.71
N LEU A 285 -9.03 13.02 -0.77
CA LEU A 285 -8.11 12.42 0.19
C LEU A 285 -7.20 11.45 -0.58
N CYS A 286 -5.90 11.72 -0.63
CA CYS A 286 -4.92 10.77 -1.15
C CYS A 286 -4.09 10.24 0.01
N LEU A 287 -4.09 8.91 0.19
CA LEU A 287 -3.39 8.24 1.27
C LEU A 287 -2.58 7.04 0.78
N VAL A 288 -1.46 6.78 1.45
CA VAL A 288 -0.63 5.58 1.29
C VAL A 288 -0.57 4.88 2.64
N THR A 289 -0.82 3.58 2.63
CA THR A 289 -0.59 2.74 3.81
C THR A 289 0.81 2.14 3.75
N GLU A 290 1.49 2.05 4.89
CA GLU A 290 2.81 1.43 5.00
C GLU A 290 2.82 0.49 6.20
N LEU A 291 2.69 -0.80 5.96
CA LEU A 291 2.69 -1.84 7.00
C LEU A 291 3.93 -2.72 6.89
N PRO A 292 4.57 -3.10 8.02
CA PRO A 292 5.74 -3.97 7.98
C PRO A 292 5.38 -5.39 7.53
N LEU A 293 6.22 -5.99 6.68
CA LEU A 293 6.21 -7.44 6.43
C LEU A 293 6.92 -8.19 7.55
N TRP A 294 8.05 -7.66 7.98
CA TRP A 294 8.80 -8.17 9.12
C TRP A 294 8.81 -7.12 10.21
N LEU A 295 8.33 -7.50 11.37
CA LEU A 295 8.38 -6.66 12.56
C LEU A 295 9.78 -6.69 13.15
N VAL A 296 10.28 -5.52 13.53
CA VAL A 296 11.48 -5.36 14.34
C VAL A 296 11.00 -4.92 15.72
N ARG A 297 10.92 -5.86 16.66
CA ARG A 297 10.37 -5.56 17.98
C ARG A 297 11.36 -4.79 18.83
N ARG A 298 10.83 -3.84 19.55
CA ARG A 298 11.61 -3.13 20.58
C ARG A 298 11.96 -4.11 21.69
N ASP A 299 13.22 -4.12 22.10
CA ASP A 299 13.62 -4.84 23.31
C ASP A 299 12.87 -4.26 24.52
N PRO A 300 12.03 -5.03 25.22
CA PRO A 300 11.32 -4.54 26.39
C PRO A 300 12.23 -4.14 27.55
N ALA A 301 13.49 -4.59 27.55
CA ALA A 301 14.50 -4.17 28.52
C ALA A 301 15.06 -2.77 28.26
N ASN A 302 14.84 -2.21 27.05
CA ASN A 302 15.31 -0.86 26.74
C ASN A 302 14.45 0.21 27.44
N PRO A 303 15.06 1.19 28.08
CA PRO A 303 14.32 2.27 28.73
C PRO A 303 13.55 3.11 27.69
N PRO A 304 12.47 3.78 28.08
CA PRO A 304 11.79 4.75 27.23
C PRO A 304 12.78 5.79 26.70
N GLY A 305 12.77 6.03 25.39
CA GLY A 305 13.70 6.95 24.70
C GLY A 305 15.04 6.34 24.27
N ALA A 306 15.30 5.05 24.55
CA ALA A 306 16.44 4.36 23.95
C ALA A 306 16.30 4.30 22.41
N PRO A 307 17.43 4.25 21.66
CA PRO A 307 17.42 4.07 20.22
C PRO A 307 16.57 2.86 19.83
N LEU A 308 15.78 3.02 18.76
CA LEU A 308 14.96 1.92 18.25
C LEU A 308 15.86 0.79 17.73
N ASN A 309 15.50 -0.45 18.00
CA ASN A 309 16.19 -1.62 17.46
C ASN A 309 16.25 -1.60 15.93
N PHE A 310 15.28 -0.94 15.30
CA PHE A 310 15.19 -0.80 13.84
C PHE A 310 16.43 -0.10 13.26
N GLN A 311 16.97 0.96 13.90
CA GLN A 311 18.18 1.61 13.40
C GLN A 311 19.38 0.66 13.47
N ALA A 312 19.57 -0.02 14.60
CA ALA A 312 20.64 -1.01 14.76
C ALA A 312 20.47 -2.21 13.80
N PHE A 313 19.23 -2.59 13.49
CA PHE A 313 18.96 -3.63 12.51
C PHE A 313 19.31 -3.16 11.08
N ARG A 314 19.01 -1.92 10.72
CA ARG A 314 19.38 -1.34 9.41
C ARG A 314 20.87 -1.41 9.14
N ASP A 315 21.72 -1.26 10.17
CA ASP A 315 23.16 -1.31 10.03
C ASP A 315 23.68 -2.72 9.69
N VAL A 316 23.00 -3.77 10.15
CA VAL A 316 23.37 -5.17 9.88
C VAL A 316 22.66 -5.78 8.68
N LEU A 317 21.52 -5.24 8.26
CA LEU A 317 20.68 -5.78 7.17
C LEU A 317 21.42 -5.97 5.85
N PRO A 318 22.29 -5.05 5.37
CA PRO A 318 23.04 -5.26 4.14
C PRO A 318 23.95 -6.50 4.20
N GLY A 319 24.60 -6.75 5.35
CA GLY A 319 25.45 -7.92 5.55
C GLY A 319 24.64 -9.23 5.55
N LEU A 320 23.49 -9.25 6.20
CA LEU A 320 22.57 -10.41 6.18
C LEU A 320 22.04 -10.70 4.77
N THR A 321 21.65 -9.65 4.06
CA THR A 321 21.15 -9.75 2.67
C THR A 321 22.25 -10.32 1.75
N LEU A 322 23.46 -9.78 1.81
CA LEU A 322 24.58 -10.27 1.01
C LEU A 322 24.89 -11.73 1.32
N ALA A 323 24.94 -12.11 2.60
CA ALA A 323 25.18 -13.49 3.01
C ALA A 323 24.10 -14.46 2.52
N ALA A 324 22.82 -14.03 2.51
CA ALA A 324 21.72 -14.81 1.96
C ALA A 324 21.84 -14.97 0.44
N GLN A 325 22.19 -13.90 -0.28
CA GLN A 325 22.38 -13.93 -1.74
C GLN A 325 23.56 -14.82 -2.16
N GLN A 326 24.62 -14.86 -1.35
CA GLN A 326 25.79 -15.72 -1.57
C GLN A 326 25.62 -17.15 -1.04
N ASP A 327 24.49 -17.47 -0.45
CA ASP A 327 24.18 -18.79 0.14
C ASP A 327 25.12 -19.18 1.32
N VAL A 328 25.64 -18.19 2.03
CA VAL A 328 26.53 -18.40 3.20
C VAL A 328 25.88 -17.97 4.52
N LEU A 329 24.63 -17.54 4.50
CA LEU A 329 23.87 -17.20 5.70
C LEU A 329 23.47 -18.50 6.43
N THR A 330 24.05 -18.73 7.63
CA THR A 330 23.74 -19.92 8.44
C THR A 330 22.46 -19.72 9.26
N GLU A 331 21.82 -20.83 9.68
CA GLU A 331 20.66 -20.78 10.60
C GLU A 331 21.03 -20.10 11.92
N GLU A 332 22.20 -20.40 12.46
CA GLU A 332 22.70 -19.79 13.71
C GLU A 332 22.72 -18.25 13.62
N LYS A 333 23.24 -17.69 12.51
CA LYS A 333 23.25 -16.24 12.29
C LYS A 333 21.85 -15.66 12.11
N MET A 334 20.95 -16.40 11.50
CA MET A 334 19.55 -15.96 11.36
C MET A 334 18.83 -15.97 12.72
N ASP A 335 19.05 -17.00 13.54
CA ASP A 335 18.45 -17.10 14.85
C ASP A 335 19.04 -16.03 15.81
N GLU A 336 20.33 -15.75 15.70
CA GLU A 336 20.96 -14.63 16.41
C GLU A 336 20.29 -13.29 16.02
N ALA A 337 20.08 -13.04 14.73
CA ALA A 337 19.43 -11.83 14.25
C ALA A 337 17.96 -11.74 14.70
N ARG A 338 17.21 -12.87 14.61
CA ARG A 338 15.83 -12.94 15.10
C ARG A 338 15.75 -12.63 16.59
N ALA A 339 16.60 -13.26 17.39
CA ALA A 339 16.62 -13.07 18.84
C ALA A 339 17.04 -11.63 19.22
N ARG A 340 18.09 -11.11 18.57
CA ARG A 340 18.63 -9.78 18.89
C ARG A 340 17.67 -8.63 18.54
N PHE A 341 16.96 -8.74 17.41
CA PHE A 341 16.12 -7.66 16.88
C PHE A 341 14.63 -7.94 17.00
N GLY A 342 14.25 -9.05 17.63
CA GLY A 342 12.86 -9.45 17.75
C GLY A 342 12.16 -9.58 16.38
N LEU A 343 12.87 -10.18 15.38
CA LEU A 343 12.33 -10.29 14.03
C LEU A 343 11.24 -11.35 13.97
N GLU A 344 10.05 -10.93 13.60
CA GLU A 344 8.92 -11.82 13.38
C GLU A 344 8.12 -11.39 12.15
N PRO A 345 7.57 -12.34 11.36
CA PRO A 345 6.71 -11.99 10.24
C PRO A 345 5.41 -11.40 10.78
N ILE A 346 4.84 -10.42 10.06
CA ILE A 346 3.50 -9.98 10.40
C ILE A 346 2.50 -11.11 10.09
N ASP A 347 1.53 -11.29 10.96
CA ASP A 347 0.40 -12.14 10.66
C ASP A 347 -0.44 -11.54 9.53
N LEU A 348 -0.72 -12.34 8.48
CA LEU A 348 -1.37 -11.84 7.27
C LEU A 348 -2.80 -11.35 7.53
N HIS A 349 -3.56 -12.00 8.42
CA HIS A 349 -4.89 -11.54 8.82
C HIS A 349 -4.83 -10.16 9.46
N THR A 350 -3.86 -9.97 10.33
CA THR A 350 -3.58 -8.70 10.99
C THR A 350 -3.23 -7.60 9.98
N ALA A 351 -2.34 -7.88 9.03
CA ALA A 351 -1.91 -6.91 8.02
C ALA A 351 -3.06 -6.50 7.09
N VAL A 352 -3.82 -7.46 6.55
CA VAL A 352 -4.98 -7.19 5.70
C VAL A 352 -6.04 -6.41 6.47
N ARG A 353 -6.35 -6.79 7.71
CA ARG A 353 -7.31 -6.09 8.55
C ARG A 353 -6.92 -4.63 8.81
N LEU A 354 -5.63 -4.34 9.00
CA LEU A 354 -5.16 -2.97 9.17
C LEU A 354 -5.30 -2.13 7.89
N HIS A 355 -5.03 -2.70 6.71
CA HIS A 355 -5.31 -2.02 5.46
C HIS A 355 -6.80 -1.70 5.31
N LEU A 356 -7.68 -2.68 5.58
CA LEU A 356 -9.13 -2.49 5.53
C LEU A 356 -9.61 -1.43 6.53
N HIS A 357 -9.04 -1.40 7.74
CA HIS A 357 -9.31 -0.32 8.70
C HIS A 357 -8.88 1.06 8.18
N ALA A 358 -7.71 1.15 7.55
CA ALA A 358 -7.26 2.42 6.97
C ALA A 358 -8.20 2.90 5.86
N LEU A 359 -8.73 1.98 5.05
CA LEU A 359 -9.73 2.29 4.02
C LEU A 359 -11.06 2.73 4.65
N ASP A 360 -11.56 2.04 5.69
CA ASP A 360 -12.76 2.45 6.43
C ASP A 360 -12.64 3.88 6.98
N LEU A 361 -11.49 4.20 7.59
CA LEU A 361 -11.20 5.55 8.10
C LEU A 361 -11.13 6.58 6.96
N GLY A 362 -10.51 6.23 5.84
CA GLY A 362 -10.47 7.08 4.64
C GLY A 362 -11.87 7.36 4.11
N LEU A 363 -12.71 6.34 3.97
CA LEU A 363 -14.11 6.47 3.54
C LEU A 363 -14.93 7.34 4.51
N ALA A 364 -14.77 7.15 5.82
CA ALA A 364 -15.41 7.97 6.82
C ALA A 364 -14.96 9.44 6.75
N ALA A 365 -13.67 9.69 6.49
CA ALA A 365 -13.12 11.04 6.39
C ALA A 365 -13.64 11.82 5.17
N VAL A 366 -14.08 11.12 4.12
CA VAL A 366 -14.63 11.74 2.89
C VAL A 366 -16.15 11.64 2.78
N SER A 367 -16.83 11.02 3.72
CA SER A 367 -18.30 10.84 3.75
C SER A 367 -19.11 12.10 4.17
#